data_7f562807b87bfdf617f20626cf078e70
#
_entry.id   7f562807b87bfdf617f20626cf078e70
#
_cell.length_a   1.000
_cell.length_b   1.000
_cell.length_c   1.000
_cell.angle_alpha   90.00
_cell.angle_beta   90.00
_cell.angle_gamma   90.00
#
_symmetry.space_group_name_H-M   'P 1'
#
loop_
_entity.id
_entity.type
_entity.pdbx_description
1 polymer ?
#
loop_
_entity_poly.entity_id
_entity_poly.type
_entity_poly.pdbx_seq_one_letter_code
_entity_poly.pdbx_strand_id
1 'polypeptide(L)'
;MTDCSLFLRTFKQSKAAVRLKEDMKKIVTVPLNELRDSTYTKLFGISLEDLHQQGLTENGVPAVVWHIVEYLTQHGLAQEGLFRVNGNVKVVQQLRLKYESGTHVELGKDGDVCSVASLLKLFLRELPERLIPSELHPQFLQLLQG
;
A
#
# COMPACT_ATOMS: atom_id res chain seq x y z
N MET A 1 -9.52 17.31 -6.91
CA MET A 1 -9.13 16.00 -7.43
C MET A 1 -7.61 15.92 -7.48
N THR A 2 -7.05 15.09 -6.64
CA THR A 2 -5.61 14.81 -6.68
C THR A 2 -5.34 13.96 -7.91
N ASP A 3 -4.55 14.48 -8.84
CA ASP A 3 -4.15 13.77 -10.02
C ASP A 3 -3.30 12.55 -9.60
N CYS A 4 -3.67 11.35 -10.05
CA CYS A 4 -2.97 10.10 -9.78
C CYS A 4 -1.48 10.17 -10.20
N SER A 5 -1.17 10.98 -11.22
CA SER A 5 0.19 11.24 -11.67
C SER A 5 1.02 12.01 -10.64
N LEU A 6 0.39 12.95 -9.91
CA LEU A 6 1.02 13.72 -8.85
C LEU A 6 1.36 12.83 -7.65
N PHE A 7 0.45 11.93 -7.30
CA PHE A 7 0.61 10.96 -6.24
C PHE A 7 1.77 9.98 -6.52
N LEU A 8 1.83 9.45 -7.75
CA LEU A 8 2.94 8.61 -8.20
C LEU A 8 4.27 9.36 -8.22
N ARG A 9 4.26 10.67 -8.52
CA ARG A 9 5.45 11.53 -8.41
C ARG A 9 5.88 11.69 -6.96
N THR A 10 4.96 11.91 -6.04
CA THR A 10 5.22 12.04 -4.60
C THR A 10 5.76 10.73 -4.03
N PHE A 11 5.21 9.59 -4.44
CA PHE A 11 5.73 8.27 -4.06
C PHE A 11 7.14 8.02 -4.61
N LYS A 12 7.41 8.42 -5.86
CA LYS A 12 8.74 8.32 -6.48
C LYS A 12 9.77 9.28 -5.86
N GLN A 13 9.31 10.38 -5.26
CA GLN A 13 10.15 11.37 -4.55
C GLN A 13 10.18 11.14 -3.05
N SER A 14 9.56 10.06 -2.55
CA SER A 14 9.67 9.69 -1.13
C SER A 14 11.14 9.53 -0.74
N LYS A 15 11.47 9.80 0.52
CA LYS A 15 12.84 9.66 1.04
C LYS A 15 13.45 8.29 0.73
N ALA A 16 12.62 7.24 0.67
CA ALA A 16 13.03 5.89 0.28
C ALA A 16 13.49 5.83 -1.20
N ALA A 17 12.77 6.47 -2.12
CA ALA A 17 13.13 6.50 -3.54
C ALA A 17 14.37 7.39 -3.81
N VAL A 18 14.53 8.48 -3.06
CA VAL A 18 15.74 9.34 -3.12
C VAL A 18 16.94 8.59 -2.56
N ARG A 19 16.78 7.89 -1.43
CA ARG A 19 17.82 7.06 -0.83
C ARG A 19 18.27 5.93 -1.77
N LEU A 20 17.33 5.31 -2.47
CA LEU A 20 17.61 4.32 -3.52
C LEU A 20 18.50 4.88 -4.64
N LYS A 21 18.25 6.10 -5.10
CA LYS A 21 19.05 6.75 -6.14
C LYS A 21 20.46 7.10 -5.65
N GLU A 22 20.62 7.48 -4.39
CA GLU A 22 21.93 7.75 -3.79
C GLU A 22 22.71 6.46 -3.56
N ASP A 23 22.03 5.40 -3.10
CA ASP A 23 22.62 4.08 -2.90
C ASP A 23 23.03 3.43 -4.22
N MET A 24 22.26 3.64 -5.31
CA MET A 24 22.64 3.21 -6.65
C MET A 24 23.93 3.86 -7.16
N LYS A 25 24.28 5.06 -6.71
CA LYS A 25 25.56 5.71 -7.03
C LYS A 25 26.74 5.09 -6.27
N LYS A 26 26.50 4.43 -5.16
CA LYS A 26 27.50 3.73 -4.34
C LYS A 26 27.72 2.28 -4.71
N ILE A 27 26.94 1.74 -5.66
CA ILE A 27 26.87 0.31 -6.03
C ILE A 27 28.16 -0.25 -6.61
N VAL A 28 29.11 0.57 -7.03
CA VAL A 28 30.39 0.10 -7.60
C VAL A 28 31.25 -0.67 -6.58
N THR A 29 30.88 -0.66 -5.27
CA THR A 29 31.71 -1.22 -4.18
C THR A 29 30.95 -2.10 -3.18
N VAL A 30 29.66 -2.37 -3.37
CA VAL A 30 28.82 -3.09 -2.38
C VAL A 30 28.54 -4.53 -2.84
N PRO A 31 28.68 -5.56 -1.97
CA PRO A 31 28.36 -6.95 -2.30
C PRO A 31 26.89 -7.12 -2.69
N LEU A 32 26.62 -8.00 -3.66
CA LEU A 32 25.27 -8.30 -4.20
C LEU A 32 24.23 -8.67 -3.12
N ASN A 33 24.66 -9.13 -1.95
CA ASN A 33 23.77 -9.50 -0.84
C ASN A 33 23.18 -8.26 -0.12
N GLU A 34 23.92 -7.15 -0.08
CA GLU A 34 23.42 -5.90 0.52
C GLU A 34 22.55 -5.09 -0.45
N LEU A 35 22.69 -5.34 -1.76
CA LEU A 35 21.85 -4.75 -2.81
C LEU A 35 20.39 -5.20 -2.76
N ARG A 36 20.11 -6.39 -2.24
CA ARG A 36 18.74 -6.91 -2.11
C ARG A 36 17.95 -6.25 -1.00
N ASP A 37 18.60 -5.82 0.07
CA ASP A 37 17.96 -5.17 1.21
C ASP A 37 17.66 -3.68 0.97
N SER A 38 18.47 -2.99 0.15
CA SER A 38 18.34 -1.55 -0.06
C SER A 38 17.27 -1.16 -1.09
N THR A 39 16.80 -2.10 -1.91
CA THR A 39 15.79 -1.86 -2.95
C THR A 39 14.37 -2.20 -2.53
N TYR A 40 14.22 -2.88 -1.39
CA TYR A 40 12.94 -3.37 -0.90
C TYR A 40 12.48 -2.53 0.29
N THR A 41 11.41 -1.77 0.10
CA THR A 41 10.78 -1.00 1.17
C THR A 41 9.55 -1.75 1.64
N LYS A 42 9.62 -2.34 2.83
CA LYS A 42 8.46 -3.00 3.42
C LYS A 42 7.34 -1.98 3.64
N LEU A 43 6.15 -2.25 3.10
CA LEU A 43 4.96 -1.41 3.23
C LEU A 43 3.84 -2.11 3.99
N PHE A 44 3.75 -3.43 3.84
CA PHE A 44 2.73 -4.26 4.48
C PHE A 44 3.26 -4.80 5.81
N GLY A 45 2.40 -4.84 6.82
CA GLY A 45 2.79 -5.29 8.15
C GLY A 45 3.62 -4.27 8.95
N ILE A 46 3.62 -3.01 8.53
CA ILE A 46 4.27 -1.88 9.20
C ILE A 46 3.20 -1.03 9.89
N SER A 47 3.50 -0.49 11.07
CA SER A 47 2.58 0.40 11.77
C SER A 47 2.33 1.68 10.97
N LEU A 48 1.15 2.27 11.13
CA LEU A 48 0.81 3.55 10.48
C LEU A 48 1.76 4.66 10.90
N GLU A 49 2.20 4.63 12.16
CA GLU A 49 3.17 5.58 12.71
C GLU A 49 4.54 5.46 12.01
N ASP A 50 5.05 4.24 11.86
CA ASP A 50 6.33 4.00 11.17
C ASP A 50 6.26 4.41 9.69
N LEU A 51 5.15 4.15 9.02
CA LEU A 51 4.93 4.60 7.64
C LEU A 51 4.92 6.12 7.55
N HIS A 52 4.32 6.79 8.54
CA HIS A 52 4.32 8.24 8.62
C HIS A 52 5.72 8.81 8.83
N GLN A 53 6.49 8.25 9.76
CA GLN A 53 7.88 8.66 10.04
C GLN A 53 8.80 8.44 8.84
N GLN A 54 8.54 7.41 8.03
CA GLN A 54 9.29 7.16 6.79
C GLN A 54 8.87 8.08 5.63
N GLY A 55 7.88 8.94 5.82
CA GLY A 55 7.36 9.83 4.79
C GLY A 55 6.57 9.11 3.69
N LEU A 56 5.99 7.95 4.01
CA LEU A 56 5.20 7.13 3.10
C LEU A 56 3.68 7.35 3.26
N THR A 57 3.30 8.42 3.93
CA THR A 57 1.92 8.84 4.12
C THR A 57 1.67 10.21 3.50
N GLU A 58 0.46 10.44 3.04
CA GLU A 58 -0.05 11.72 2.60
C GLU A 58 -1.32 12.05 3.40
N ASN A 59 -1.34 13.21 4.05
CA ASN A 59 -2.43 13.61 4.94
C ASN A 59 -2.79 12.56 6.02
N GLY A 60 -1.78 11.86 6.54
CA GLY A 60 -1.96 10.81 7.56
C GLY A 60 -2.42 9.46 7.03
N VAL A 61 -2.59 9.31 5.72
CA VAL A 61 -3.00 8.05 5.08
C VAL A 61 -1.82 7.46 4.29
N PRO A 62 -1.54 6.14 4.43
CA PRO A 62 -0.49 5.52 3.63
C PRO A 62 -0.71 5.72 2.12
N ALA A 63 0.35 6.05 1.42
CA ALA A 63 0.32 6.34 0.00
C ALA A 63 -0.24 5.19 -0.84
N VAL A 64 0.08 3.95 -0.48
CA VAL A 64 -0.46 2.75 -1.14
C VAL A 64 -1.98 2.65 -0.98
N VAL A 65 -2.51 2.99 0.20
CA VAL A 65 -3.96 2.99 0.47
C VAL A 65 -4.66 4.06 -0.36
N TRP A 66 -4.11 5.26 -0.42
CA TRP A 66 -4.63 6.34 -1.28
C TRP A 66 -4.77 5.90 -2.74
N HIS A 67 -3.71 5.36 -3.31
CA HIS A 67 -3.69 4.91 -4.70
C HIS A 67 -4.72 3.81 -4.98
N ILE A 68 -4.85 2.85 -4.06
CA ILE A 68 -5.85 1.78 -4.16
C ILE A 68 -7.27 2.34 -4.08
N VAL A 69 -7.55 3.19 -3.08
CA VAL A 69 -8.89 3.75 -2.87
C VAL A 69 -9.31 4.64 -4.04
N GLU A 70 -8.40 5.46 -4.56
CA GLU A 70 -8.68 6.28 -5.74
C GLU A 70 -9.06 5.41 -6.95
N TYR A 71 -8.29 4.36 -7.23
CA TYR A 71 -8.61 3.42 -8.31
C TYR A 71 -9.97 2.72 -8.10
N LEU A 72 -10.25 2.25 -6.89
CA LEU A 72 -11.53 1.59 -6.58
C LEU A 72 -12.71 2.56 -6.70
N THR A 73 -12.53 3.82 -6.35
CA THR A 73 -13.56 4.85 -6.48
C THR A 73 -13.89 5.12 -7.95
N GLN A 74 -12.88 5.08 -8.81
CA GLN A 74 -13.06 5.33 -10.24
C GLN A 74 -13.62 4.12 -11.00
N HIS A 75 -13.23 2.92 -10.64
CA HIS A 75 -13.46 1.70 -11.43
C HIS A 75 -14.26 0.60 -10.70
N GLY A 76 -14.38 0.67 -9.39
CA GLY A 76 -14.91 -0.40 -8.56
C GLY A 76 -16.33 -0.23 -8.07
N LEU A 77 -16.88 0.99 -8.09
CA LEU A 77 -18.18 1.27 -7.46
C LEU A 77 -19.36 0.51 -8.10
N ALA A 78 -19.28 0.21 -9.39
CA ALA A 78 -20.30 -0.55 -10.11
C ALA A 78 -20.12 -2.07 -9.99
N GLN A 79 -19.00 -2.52 -9.39
CA GLN A 79 -18.70 -3.96 -9.24
C GLN A 79 -19.48 -4.55 -8.08
N GLU A 80 -20.46 -5.40 -8.41
CA GLU A 80 -21.21 -6.15 -7.39
C GLU A 80 -20.27 -7.08 -6.61
N GLY A 81 -20.38 -7.05 -5.29
CA GLY A 81 -19.57 -7.89 -4.40
C GLY A 81 -18.09 -7.53 -4.36
N LEU A 82 -17.72 -6.28 -4.65
CA LEU A 82 -16.35 -5.79 -4.73
C LEU A 82 -15.43 -6.29 -3.59
N PHE A 83 -15.90 -6.23 -2.36
CA PHE A 83 -15.13 -6.69 -1.19
C PHE A 83 -15.47 -8.12 -0.73
N ARG A 84 -16.51 -8.72 -1.30
CA ARG A 84 -16.94 -10.10 -1.00
C ARG A 84 -16.22 -11.11 -1.88
N VAL A 85 -16.09 -10.81 -3.16
CA VAL A 85 -15.42 -11.68 -4.13
C VAL A 85 -13.91 -11.61 -3.93
N ASN A 86 -13.26 -12.75 -3.77
CA ASN A 86 -11.82 -12.80 -3.66
C ASN A 86 -11.16 -12.53 -5.01
N GLY A 87 -10.15 -11.66 -5.00
CA GLY A 87 -9.28 -11.47 -6.16
C GLY A 87 -8.33 -12.64 -6.37
N ASN A 88 -7.61 -12.60 -7.48
CA ASN A 88 -6.59 -13.60 -7.80
C ASN A 88 -5.38 -13.42 -6.86
N VAL A 89 -5.08 -14.45 -6.08
CA VAL A 89 -3.98 -14.44 -5.09
C VAL A 89 -2.63 -14.10 -5.74
N LYS A 90 -2.35 -14.62 -6.93
CA LYS A 90 -1.10 -14.33 -7.66
C LYS A 90 -1.00 -12.84 -8.03
N VAL A 91 -2.10 -12.26 -8.51
CA VAL A 91 -2.18 -10.84 -8.86
C VAL A 91 -1.99 -9.98 -7.63
N VAL A 92 -2.64 -10.31 -6.52
CA VAL A 92 -2.48 -9.60 -5.23
C VAL A 92 -1.01 -9.61 -4.78
N GLN A 93 -0.35 -10.76 -4.85
CA GLN A 93 1.08 -10.89 -4.47
C GLN A 93 2.00 -10.09 -5.42
N GLN A 94 1.73 -10.12 -6.71
CA GLN A 94 2.50 -9.33 -7.68
C GLN A 94 2.36 -7.83 -7.44
N LEU A 95 1.15 -7.34 -7.18
CA LEU A 95 0.90 -5.95 -6.85
C LEU A 95 1.63 -5.55 -5.57
N ARG A 96 1.56 -6.39 -4.52
CA ARG A 96 2.30 -6.18 -3.28
C ARG A 96 3.80 -6.03 -3.54
N LEU A 97 4.39 -6.97 -4.26
CA LEU A 97 5.82 -6.94 -4.58
C LEU A 97 6.22 -5.69 -5.39
N LYS A 98 5.40 -5.28 -6.35
CA LYS A 98 5.63 -4.05 -7.12
C LYS A 98 5.64 -2.80 -6.22
N TYR A 99 4.68 -2.69 -5.30
CA TYR A 99 4.65 -1.58 -4.34
C TYR A 99 5.89 -1.57 -3.44
N GLU A 100 6.26 -2.72 -2.89
CA GLU A 100 7.39 -2.84 -1.97
C GLU A 100 8.75 -2.68 -2.67
N SER A 101 8.84 -3.03 -3.95
CA SER A 101 10.05 -2.80 -4.76
C SER A 101 10.19 -1.37 -5.30
N GLY A 102 9.21 -0.49 -5.04
CA GLY A 102 9.18 0.85 -5.60
C GLY A 102 8.97 0.90 -7.11
N THR A 103 8.56 -0.21 -7.72
CA THR A 103 8.23 -0.30 -9.13
C THR A 103 6.94 0.46 -9.41
N HIS A 104 6.86 1.10 -10.57
CA HIS A 104 5.62 1.76 -10.98
C HIS A 104 4.47 0.75 -11.09
N VAL A 105 3.37 1.04 -10.42
CA VAL A 105 2.16 0.22 -10.41
C VAL A 105 1.07 0.93 -11.21
N GLU A 106 0.59 0.28 -12.26
CA GLU A 106 -0.60 0.69 -13.01
C GLU A 106 -1.74 -0.27 -12.69
N LEU A 107 -2.56 0.07 -11.70
CA LEU A 107 -3.59 -0.84 -11.17
C LEU A 107 -4.55 -1.35 -12.25
N GLY A 108 -4.87 -0.51 -13.24
CA GLY A 108 -5.75 -0.90 -14.35
C GLY A 108 -5.15 -1.90 -15.33
N LYS A 109 -3.84 -2.04 -15.38
CA LYS A 109 -3.14 -3.03 -16.22
C LYS A 109 -2.61 -4.21 -15.41
N ASP A 110 -2.14 -3.94 -14.20
CA ASP A 110 -1.47 -4.90 -13.36
C ASP A 110 -2.44 -5.79 -12.56
N GLY A 111 -3.70 -5.36 -12.42
CA GLY A 111 -4.70 -6.08 -11.65
C GLY A 111 -6.13 -5.81 -12.09
N ASP A 112 -7.02 -6.67 -11.66
CA ASP A 112 -8.46 -6.47 -11.75
C ASP A 112 -8.99 -5.81 -10.47
N VAL A 113 -10.20 -5.27 -10.54
CA VAL A 113 -10.84 -4.53 -9.44
C VAL A 113 -10.96 -5.35 -8.16
N CYS A 114 -11.30 -6.64 -8.28
CA CYS A 114 -11.44 -7.54 -7.11
C CYS A 114 -10.08 -7.85 -6.47
N SER A 115 -9.03 -7.99 -7.26
CA SER A 115 -7.66 -8.18 -6.78
C SER A 115 -7.13 -6.94 -6.07
N VAL A 116 -7.42 -5.76 -6.60
CA VAL A 116 -7.06 -4.49 -5.95
C VAL A 116 -7.81 -4.30 -4.63
N ALA A 117 -9.10 -4.63 -4.57
CA ALA A 117 -9.88 -4.63 -3.33
C ALA A 117 -9.32 -5.63 -2.31
N SER A 118 -8.89 -6.80 -2.77
CA SER A 118 -8.25 -7.82 -1.93
C SER A 118 -6.90 -7.35 -1.40
N LEU A 119 -6.15 -6.60 -2.17
CA LEU A 119 -4.88 -5.98 -1.74
C LEU A 119 -5.12 -4.97 -0.61
N LEU A 120 -6.17 -4.14 -0.70
CA LEU A 120 -6.55 -3.22 0.36
C LEU A 120 -6.88 -3.98 1.66
N LYS A 121 -7.70 -5.04 1.56
CA LYS A 121 -8.02 -5.88 2.71
C LYS A 121 -6.78 -6.52 3.33
N LEU A 122 -5.85 -6.97 2.51
CA LEU A 122 -4.56 -7.54 2.95
C LEU A 122 -3.75 -6.50 3.73
N PHE A 123 -3.63 -5.29 3.21
CA PHE A 123 -2.94 -4.19 3.88
C PHE A 123 -3.51 -3.93 5.29
N LEU A 124 -4.82 -3.78 5.40
CA LEU A 124 -5.50 -3.53 6.67
C LEU A 124 -5.36 -4.71 7.65
N ARG A 125 -5.42 -5.94 7.14
CA ARG A 125 -5.29 -7.16 7.96
C ARG A 125 -3.88 -7.35 8.50
N GLU A 126 -2.85 -6.96 7.76
CA GLU A 126 -1.45 -7.10 8.17
C GLU A 126 -0.96 -5.98 9.08
N LEU A 127 -1.75 -4.94 9.34
CA LEU A 127 -1.37 -3.92 10.30
C LEU A 127 -1.05 -4.54 11.67
N PRO A 128 0.09 -4.17 12.29
CA PRO A 128 0.47 -4.67 13.62
C PRO A 128 -0.59 -4.34 14.69
N GLU A 129 -1.18 -3.16 14.57
CA GLU A 129 -2.29 -2.71 15.40
C GLU A 129 -3.58 -2.72 14.60
N ARG A 130 -4.67 -3.13 15.23
CA ARG A 130 -5.99 -3.10 14.61
C ARG A 130 -6.38 -1.68 14.25
N LEU A 131 -6.93 -1.49 13.05
CA LEU A 131 -7.43 -0.19 12.60
C LEU A 131 -8.48 0.39 13.57
N ILE A 132 -9.37 -0.47 14.09
CA ILE A 132 -10.29 -0.13 15.16
C ILE A 132 -9.70 -0.66 16.48
N PRO A 133 -9.31 0.22 17.42
CA PRO A 133 -8.75 -0.19 18.70
C PRO A 133 -9.68 -1.15 19.48
N SER A 134 -9.09 -2.11 20.17
CA SER A 134 -9.84 -3.13 20.93
C SER A 134 -10.74 -2.52 22.01
N GLU A 135 -10.36 -1.38 22.56
CA GLU A 135 -11.12 -0.64 23.58
C GLU A 135 -12.46 -0.13 23.05
N LEU A 136 -12.58 0.07 21.74
CA LEU A 136 -13.82 0.54 21.10
C LEU A 136 -14.77 -0.60 20.72
N HIS A 137 -14.30 -1.85 20.69
CA HIS A 137 -15.14 -3.00 20.31
C HIS A 137 -16.43 -3.14 21.11
N PRO A 138 -16.41 -3.03 22.48
CA PRO A 138 -17.62 -3.09 23.26
C PRO A 138 -18.64 -2.00 22.90
N GLN A 139 -18.15 -0.79 22.60
CA GLN A 139 -19.00 0.34 22.23
C GLN A 139 -19.69 0.10 20.89
N PHE A 140 -18.98 -0.45 19.90
CA PHE A 140 -19.58 -0.84 18.61
C PHE A 140 -20.63 -1.94 18.76
N LEU A 141 -20.36 -2.93 19.61
CA LEU A 141 -21.33 -4.01 19.89
C LEU A 141 -22.59 -3.48 20.58
N GLN A 142 -22.48 -2.53 21.51
CA GLN A 142 -23.64 -1.91 22.14
C GLN A 142 -24.54 -1.18 21.15
N LEU A 143 -23.96 -0.51 20.14
CA LEU A 143 -24.73 0.17 19.10
C LEU A 143 -25.53 -0.80 18.25
N LEU A 144 -25.04 -2.04 18.05
CA LEU A 144 -25.75 -3.08 17.30
C LEU A 144 -26.88 -3.72 18.11
N GLN A 145 -26.82 -3.69 19.45
CA GLN A 145 -27.83 -4.29 20.34
C GLN A 145 -28.92 -3.30 20.75
N GLY A 146 -28.68 -2.03 20.51
CA GLY A 146 -29.62 -0.95 20.76
C GLY A 146 -30.54 -0.73 19.58
#